data_c169db848a2f44f7cdc9aa6a86049711
#
_entry.id   c169db848a2f44f7cdc9aa6a86049711
#
_cell.length_a   1.000
_cell.length_b   1.000
_cell.length_c   1.000
_cell.angle_alpha   90.00
_cell.angle_beta   90.00
_cell.angle_gamma   90.00
#
_symmetry.space_group_name_H-M   'P 1'
#
loop_
_entity.id
_entity.type
_entity.pdbx_description
1 polymer ?
#
loop_
_entity_poly.entity_id
_entity_poly.type
_entity_poly.pdbx_seq_one_letter_code
_entity_poly.pdbx_strand_id
1 'polypeptide(L)'
;FNIVARSGIGVYRNFGSPREGDIKTMPLEYDYTLLYNHDHKWNHSAFMPDIVCINLGTNDTSEGNYDISLYESHYRDFLSHLREKYPDAKFVLLTGSMMQGKELEDVKGVLDRLASECNSTYRFDMSPQTGELGYGADYHPSERQAEKMAEELTAYLSALIKPESH
;
A
#
# COMPACT_ATOMS: atom_id res chain seq x y z
N PHE A 1 12.16 11.04 -4.04
CA PHE A 1 10.97 10.20 -3.86
C PHE A 1 9.70 11.03 -3.94
N ASN A 2 8.57 10.39 -4.26
CA ASN A 2 7.25 11.00 -4.27
C ASN A 2 6.33 10.20 -3.31
N ILE A 3 5.48 10.89 -2.54
CA ILE A 3 4.53 10.27 -1.61
C ILE A 3 3.11 10.66 -2.03
N VAL A 4 2.26 9.65 -2.23
CA VAL A 4 0.82 9.81 -2.44
C VAL A 4 0.13 9.09 -1.28
N ALA A 5 -0.42 9.84 -0.36
CA ALA A 5 -1.02 9.29 0.86
C ALA A 5 -2.15 10.17 1.39
N ARG A 6 -3.12 9.52 2.04
CA ARG A 6 -4.18 10.17 2.80
C ARG A 6 -4.58 9.28 3.97
N SER A 7 -4.85 9.90 5.12
CA SER A 7 -5.39 9.18 6.28
C SER A 7 -6.75 8.56 5.96
N GLY A 8 -6.96 7.32 6.37
CA GLY A 8 -8.22 6.61 6.20
C GLY A 8 -8.50 6.07 4.80
N ILE A 9 -7.64 6.30 3.81
CA ILE A 9 -7.89 5.84 2.43
C ILE A 9 -7.56 4.36 2.26
N GLY A 10 -8.35 3.66 1.47
CA GLY A 10 -8.12 2.28 1.06
C GLY A 10 -8.12 2.10 -0.44
N VAL A 11 -8.06 0.87 -0.90
CA VAL A 11 -8.08 0.51 -2.32
C VAL A 11 -9.49 0.27 -2.83
N TYR A 12 -10.38 -0.28 -2.01
CA TYR A 12 -11.80 -0.46 -2.36
C TYR A 12 -12.76 0.17 -1.36
N ARG A 13 -12.34 0.29 -0.09
CA ARG A 13 -13.12 0.96 0.95
C ARG A 13 -12.21 1.76 1.86
N ASN A 14 -12.69 2.92 2.30
CA ASN A 14 -12.01 3.76 3.28
C ASN A 14 -12.36 3.31 4.71
N PHE A 15 -11.61 3.79 5.70
CA PHE A 15 -11.93 3.58 7.10
C PHE A 15 -13.38 4.00 7.39
N GLY A 16 -14.15 3.11 8.03
CA GLY A 16 -15.54 3.34 8.39
C GLY A 16 -16.55 3.32 7.23
N SER A 17 -16.12 3.04 5.99
CA SER A 17 -17.02 2.90 4.84
C SER A 17 -17.81 1.58 4.88
N PRO A 18 -18.96 1.46 4.16
CA PRO A 18 -19.70 0.22 4.03
C PRO A 18 -18.85 -0.94 3.50
N ARG A 19 -19.30 -2.19 3.78
CA ARG A 19 -18.64 -3.41 3.32
C ARG A 19 -18.51 -3.50 1.80
N GLU A 20 -19.46 -2.94 1.10
CA GLU A 20 -19.53 -2.93 -0.37
C GLU A 20 -18.50 -2.02 -1.02
N GLY A 21 -17.85 -1.16 -0.24
CA GLY A 21 -16.79 -0.26 -0.70
C GLY A 21 -17.16 1.21 -0.72
N ASP A 22 -16.28 2.00 -1.31
CA ASP A 22 -16.42 3.45 -1.49
C ASP A 22 -15.93 3.82 -2.91
N ILE A 23 -16.42 4.93 -3.43
CA ILE A 23 -15.99 5.47 -4.73
C ILE A 23 -14.78 6.40 -4.62
N LYS A 24 -14.52 6.96 -3.42
CA LYS A 24 -13.42 7.93 -3.18
C LYS A 24 -12.20 7.24 -2.56
N THR A 25 -11.72 6.21 -3.23
CA THR A 25 -10.58 5.40 -2.79
C THR A 25 -9.30 5.76 -3.55
N MET A 26 -8.17 5.22 -3.13
CA MET A 26 -6.86 5.54 -3.72
C MET A 26 -6.82 5.37 -5.24
N PRO A 27 -7.37 4.32 -5.87
CA PRO A 27 -7.37 4.18 -7.32
C PRO A 27 -7.97 5.37 -8.07
N LEU A 28 -9.06 5.95 -7.56
CA LEU A 28 -9.67 7.13 -8.17
C LEU A 28 -8.83 8.38 -7.96
N GLU A 29 -8.34 8.58 -6.74
CA GLU A 29 -7.65 9.82 -6.36
C GLU A 29 -6.21 9.92 -6.91
N TYR A 30 -5.60 8.77 -7.23
CA TYR A 30 -4.20 8.68 -7.65
C TYR A 30 -3.87 9.45 -8.92
N ASP A 31 -4.83 9.57 -9.83
CA ASP A 31 -4.64 10.24 -11.12
C ASP A 31 -4.80 11.76 -11.06
N TYR A 32 -5.04 12.33 -9.88
CA TYR A 32 -5.31 13.75 -9.73
C TYR A 32 -4.31 14.45 -8.82
N THR A 33 -4.07 15.73 -9.11
CA THR A 33 -3.14 16.58 -8.35
C THR A 33 -3.66 16.92 -6.96
N LEU A 34 -4.97 17.09 -6.85
CA LEU A 34 -5.65 17.47 -5.61
C LEU A 34 -6.70 16.42 -5.23
N LEU A 35 -6.66 16.02 -3.97
CA LEU A 35 -7.64 15.10 -3.40
C LEU A 35 -9.07 15.67 -3.53
N TYR A 36 -9.98 14.84 -4.05
CA TYR A 36 -11.40 15.18 -4.28
C TYR A 36 -11.65 16.36 -5.24
N ASN A 37 -10.63 16.86 -5.91
CA ASN A 37 -10.75 17.81 -6.99
C ASN A 37 -10.15 17.21 -8.25
N HIS A 38 -11.01 16.82 -9.19
CA HIS A 38 -10.64 16.11 -10.39
C HIS A 38 -10.47 17.04 -11.62
N ASP A 39 -10.33 18.34 -11.40
CA ASP A 39 -10.13 19.31 -12.47
C ASP A 39 -8.74 19.22 -13.10
N HIS A 40 -7.76 18.75 -12.32
CA HIS A 40 -6.37 18.68 -12.73
C HIS A 40 -5.79 17.28 -12.56
N LYS A 41 -5.57 16.61 -13.67
CA LYS A 41 -4.88 15.31 -13.68
C LYS A 41 -3.39 15.47 -13.34
N TRP A 42 -2.86 14.50 -12.61
CA TRP A 42 -1.43 14.39 -12.39
C TRP A 42 -0.72 13.94 -13.67
N ASN A 43 0.41 14.60 -13.99
CA ASN A 43 1.26 14.15 -15.07
C ASN A 43 2.25 13.08 -14.57
N HIS A 44 1.90 11.81 -14.73
CA HIS A 44 2.72 10.69 -14.26
C HIS A 44 4.11 10.66 -14.88
N SER A 45 4.30 11.18 -16.11
CA SER A 45 5.62 11.24 -16.74
C SER A 45 6.59 12.27 -16.13
N ALA A 46 6.08 13.15 -15.25
CA ALA A 46 6.93 14.11 -14.54
C ALA A 46 7.81 13.45 -13.45
N PHE A 47 7.46 12.24 -13.03
CA PHE A 47 8.24 11.45 -12.08
C PHE A 47 8.11 9.97 -12.42
N MET A 48 9.17 9.35 -12.90
CA MET A 48 9.24 7.93 -13.23
C MET A 48 10.03 7.21 -12.14
N PRO A 49 9.38 6.44 -11.25
CA PRO A 49 10.04 5.74 -10.17
C PRO A 49 10.69 4.43 -10.66
N ASP A 50 11.82 4.07 -10.07
CA ASP A 50 12.41 2.73 -10.20
C ASP A 50 11.66 1.69 -9.35
N ILE A 51 11.09 2.14 -8.24
CA ILE A 51 10.31 1.30 -7.31
C ILE A 51 9.03 2.02 -6.91
N VAL A 52 7.92 1.29 -6.94
CA VAL A 52 6.63 1.71 -6.39
C VAL A 52 6.30 0.85 -5.17
N CYS A 53 6.25 1.45 -3.99
CA CYS A 53 5.82 0.81 -2.76
C CYS A 53 4.34 1.09 -2.50
N ILE A 54 3.52 0.05 -2.29
CA ILE A 54 2.09 0.17 -2.07
C ILE A 54 1.76 -0.38 -0.68
N ASN A 55 1.32 0.49 0.23
CA ASN A 55 0.89 0.14 1.58
C ASN A 55 -0.60 0.49 1.75
N LEU A 56 -1.46 -0.40 1.28
CA LEU A 56 -2.93 -0.30 1.37
C LEU A 56 -3.50 -1.61 1.92
N GLY A 57 -4.60 -1.55 2.64
CA GLY A 57 -5.27 -2.71 3.26
C GLY A 57 -5.71 -2.45 4.70
N THR A 58 -4.97 -1.67 5.48
CA THR A 58 -5.33 -1.35 6.85
C THR A 58 -6.72 -0.72 6.96
N ASN A 59 -7.04 0.23 6.09
CA ASN A 59 -8.35 0.89 6.08
C ASN A 59 -9.43 0.03 5.43
N ASP A 60 -9.05 -0.75 4.42
CA ASP A 60 -9.94 -1.67 3.72
C ASP A 60 -10.50 -2.76 4.65
N THR A 61 -9.69 -3.24 5.59
CA THR A 61 -10.07 -4.30 6.54
C THR A 61 -10.50 -3.76 7.90
N SER A 62 -10.55 -2.44 8.08
CA SER A 62 -10.91 -1.81 9.36
C SER A 62 -12.23 -2.34 9.92
N GLU A 63 -12.30 -2.42 11.25
CA GLU A 63 -13.49 -2.85 12.01
C GLU A 63 -13.99 -4.27 11.68
N GLY A 64 -13.18 -5.10 10.99
CA GLY A 64 -13.57 -6.45 10.57
C GLY A 64 -14.73 -6.52 9.57
N ASN A 65 -15.17 -5.37 9.05
CA ASN A 65 -16.32 -5.25 8.14
C ASN A 65 -15.84 -5.08 6.70
N TYR A 66 -15.30 -6.15 6.10
CA TYR A 66 -14.73 -6.09 4.75
C TYR A 66 -15.11 -7.30 3.90
N ASP A 67 -14.91 -7.17 2.61
CA ASP A 67 -14.98 -8.25 1.63
C ASP A 67 -13.61 -8.42 0.98
N ILE A 68 -12.95 -9.53 1.30
CA ILE A 68 -11.58 -9.80 0.83
C ILE A 68 -11.52 -10.01 -0.69
N SER A 69 -12.60 -10.47 -1.31
CA SER A 69 -12.66 -10.65 -2.76
C SER A 69 -12.76 -9.31 -3.48
N LEU A 70 -13.52 -8.36 -2.94
CA LEU A 70 -13.57 -6.99 -3.44
C LEU A 70 -12.21 -6.29 -3.27
N TYR A 71 -11.59 -6.45 -2.09
CA TYR A 71 -10.24 -5.93 -1.86
C TYR A 71 -9.25 -6.46 -2.92
N GLU A 72 -9.22 -7.77 -3.14
CA GLU A 72 -8.33 -8.39 -4.13
C GLU A 72 -8.59 -7.87 -5.55
N SER A 73 -9.86 -7.80 -5.96
CA SER A 73 -10.22 -7.32 -7.30
C SER A 73 -9.78 -5.87 -7.52
N HIS A 74 -10.11 -4.97 -6.59
CA HIS A 74 -9.74 -3.56 -6.71
C HIS A 74 -8.24 -3.33 -6.62
N TYR A 75 -7.54 -4.11 -5.78
CA TYR A 75 -6.08 -4.03 -5.69
C TYR A 75 -5.42 -4.47 -6.99
N ARG A 76 -5.92 -5.55 -7.61
CA ARG A 76 -5.47 -6.06 -8.91
C ARG A 76 -5.62 -5.02 -10.00
N ASP A 77 -6.78 -4.39 -10.07
CA ASP A 77 -7.08 -3.34 -11.05
C ASP A 77 -6.16 -2.13 -10.84
N PHE A 78 -5.95 -1.73 -9.59
CA PHE A 78 -5.06 -0.62 -9.27
C PHE A 78 -3.60 -0.94 -9.58
N LEU A 79 -3.14 -2.14 -9.27
CA LEU A 79 -1.79 -2.59 -9.63
C LEU A 79 -1.58 -2.60 -11.14
N SER A 80 -2.58 -3.06 -11.91
CA SER A 80 -2.55 -3.03 -13.37
C SER A 80 -2.47 -1.60 -13.90
N HIS A 81 -3.26 -0.69 -13.36
CA HIS A 81 -3.24 0.73 -13.70
C HIS A 81 -1.86 1.36 -13.44
N LEU A 82 -1.26 1.09 -12.28
CA LEU A 82 0.07 1.60 -11.96
C LEU A 82 1.15 1.04 -12.88
N ARG A 83 1.06 -0.22 -13.29
CA ARG A 83 2.00 -0.84 -14.23
C ARG A 83 1.91 -0.23 -15.62
N GLU A 84 0.74 0.21 -16.06
CA GLU A 84 0.60 0.98 -17.31
C GLU A 84 1.32 2.34 -17.25
N LYS A 85 1.32 2.98 -16.07
CA LYS A 85 2.01 4.26 -15.85
C LYS A 85 3.52 4.10 -15.71
N TYR A 86 3.97 3.03 -15.07
CA TYR A 86 5.36 2.77 -14.69
C TYR A 86 5.81 1.37 -15.12
N PRO A 87 5.90 1.10 -16.43
CA PRO A 87 6.12 -0.25 -16.95
C PRO A 87 7.46 -0.86 -16.53
N ASP A 88 8.48 -0.04 -16.28
CA ASP A 88 9.83 -0.47 -15.91
C ASP A 88 10.05 -0.54 -14.38
N ALA A 89 9.09 -0.07 -13.58
CA ALA A 89 9.22 -0.06 -12.13
C ALA A 89 9.11 -1.46 -11.52
N LYS A 90 9.83 -1.67 -10.42
CA LYS A 90 9.56 -2.77 -9.49
C LYS A 90 8.44 -2.37 -8.54
N PHE A 91 7.51 -3.28 -8.28
CA PHE A 91 6.41 -3.03 -7.34
C PHE A 91 6.65 -3.81 -6.05
N VAL A 92 6.51 -3.16 -4.91
CA VAL A 92 6.63 -3.78 -3.59
C VAL A 92 5.32 -3.60 -2.85
N LEU A 93 4.60 -4.72 -2.64
CA LEU A 93 3.34 -4.76 -1.93
C LEU A 93 3.61 -4.93 -0.45
N LEU A 94 3.18 -3.96 0.36
CA LEU A 94 3.52 -3.87 1.78
C LEU A 94 2.32 -4.21 2.67
N THR A 95 2.59 -4.84 3.82
CA THR A 95 1.68 -4.76 4.97
C THR A 95 2.25 -3.79 5.99
N GLY A 96 1.41 -2.86 6.46
CA GLY A 96 1.79 -1.89 7.48
C GLY A 96 1.82 -2.48 8.89
N SER A 97 2.43 -1.77 9.83
CA SER A 97 2.63 -2.22 11.20
C SER A 97 1.35 -2.26 12.06
N MET A 98 0.28 -1.61 11.62
CA MET A 98 -0.98 -1.52 12.38
C MET A 98 -1.89 -2.73 12.25
N MET A 99 -1.67 -3.59 11.26
CA MET A 99 -2.51 -4.76 10.99
C MET A 99 -2.11 -5.93 11.87
N GLN A 100 -3.10 -6.69 12.34
CA GLN A 100 -2.91 -7.85 13.20
C GLN A 100 -3.97 -8.93 12.89
N GLY A 101 -3.76 -10.14 13.43
CA GLY A 101 -4.75 -11.19 13.41
C GLY A 101 -5.24 -11.58 12.01
N LYS A 102 -6.55 -11.85 11.91
CA LYS A 102 -7.16 -12.34 10.67
C LYS A 102 -7.05 -11.34 9.52
N GLU A 103 -7.22 -10.06 9.78
CA GLU A 103 -7.14 -8.99 8.78
C GLU A 103 -5.76 -8.98 8.11
N LEU A 104 -4.70 -9.10 8.90
CA LEU A 104 -3.33 -9.18 8.39
C LEU A 104 -3.13 -10.43 7.51
N GLU A 105 -3.58 -11.60 7.98
CA GLU A 105 -3.43 -12.85 7.24
C GLU A 105 -4.23 -12.84 5.92
N ASP A 106 -5.45 -12.32 5.94
CA ASP A 106 -6.28 -12.20 4.74
C ASP A 106 -5.62 -11.28 3.70
N VAL A 107 -5.10 -10.12 4.13
CA VAL A 107 -4.38 -9.18 3.25
C VAL A 107 -3.09 -9.80 2.74
N LYS A 108 -2.28 -10.43 3.58
CA LYS A 108 -1.07 -11.16 3.13
C LYS A 108 -1.40 -12.17 2.04
N GLY A 109 -2.43 -12.98 2.25
CA GLY A 109 -2.84 -13.99 1.26
C GLY A 109 -3.20 -13.38 -0.09
N VAL A 110 -3.86 -12.23 -0.12
CA VAL A 110 -4.14 -11.50 -1.36
C VAL A 110 -2.85 -10.98 -1.99
N LEU A 111 -2.03 -10.27 -1.22
CA LEU A 111 -0.82 -9.67 -1.75
C LEU A 111 0.19 -10.72 -2.24
N ASP A 112 0.25 -11.90 -1.60
CA ASP A 112 1.08 -13.04 -2.05
C ASP A 112 0.64 -13.56 -3.41
N ARG A 113 -0.68 -13.72 -3.62
CA ARG A 113 -1.23 -14.11 -4.93
C ARG A 113 -0.89 -13.08 -5.99
N LEU A 114 -1.14 -11.79 -5.74
CA LEU A 114 -0.85 -10.71 -6.69
C LEU A 114 0.64 -10.65 -7.05
N ALA A 115 1.52 -10.81 -6.06
CA ALA A 115 2.96 -10.81 -6.31
C ALA A 115 3.41 -12.03 -7.13
N SER A 116 2.80 -13.20 -6.92
CA SER A 116 3.13 -14.40 -7.67
C SER A 116 2.65 -14.38 -9.12
N GLU A 117 1.60 -13.64 -9.41
CA GLU A 117 1.00 -13.54 -10.75
C GLU A 117 1.63 -12.45 -11.63
N CYS A 118 2.35 -11.50 -11.04
CA CYS A 118 2.87 -10.31 -11.71
C CYS A 118 4.40 -10.27 -11.68
N ASN A 119 5.02 -10.17 -12.85
CA ASN A 119 6.48 -9.97 -12.95
C ASN A 119 6.90 -8.67 -12.24
N SER A 120 8.15 -8.62 -11.75
CA SER A 120 8.71 -7.47 -11.06
C SER A 120 7.86 -6.96 -9.89
N THR A 121 7.10 -7.86 -9.25
CA THR A 121 6.25 -7.58 -8.10
C THR A 121 6.71 -8.42 -6.92
N TYR A 122 6.91 -7.77 -5.79
CA TYR A 122 7.54 -8.33 -4.61
C TYR A 122 6.69 -8.06 -3.37
N ARG A 123 6.98 -8.75 -2.29
CA ARG A 123 6.31 -8.62 -1.00
C ARG A 123 7.27 -8.17 0.09
N PHE A 124 6.78 -7.32 0.98
CA PHE A 124 7.47 -7.02 2.21
C PHE A 124 6.47 -6.73 3.34
N ASP A 125 6.63 -7.42 4.46
CA ASP A 125 5.82 -7.22 5.65
C ASP A 125 6.61 -6.42 6.69
N MET A 126 6.12 -5.24 7.04
CA MET A 126 6.68 -4.48 8.17
C MET A 126 6.35 -5.19 9.47
N SER A 127 7.26 -5.15 10.43
CA SER A 127 7.02 -5.71 11.77
C SER A 127 5.77 -5.07 12.40
N PRO A 128 4.80 -5.88 12.88
CA PRO A 128 3.65 -5.34 13.59
C PRO A 128 4.06 -4.55 14.83
N GLN A 129 3.35 -3.46 15.09
CA GLN A 129 3.57 -2.71 16.32
C GLN A 129 2.99 -3.46 17.53
N THR A 130 3.77 -3.55 18.59
CA THR A 130 3.42 -4.26 19.84
C THR A 130 3.14 -3.33 21.01
N GLY A 131 3.39 -2.04 20.83
CA GLY A 131 3.36 -1.04 21.90
C GLY A 131 4.69 -0.86 22.63
N GLU A 132 5.70 -1.71 22.42
CA GLU A 132 7.03 -1.58 23.05
C GLU A 132 7.74 -0.28 22.67
N LEU A 133 7.51 0.20 21.44
CA LEU A 133 8.04 1.48 20.96
C LEU A 133 7.07 2.65 21.20
N GLY A 134 5.96 2.41 21.90
CA GLY A 134 4.87 3.35 22.12
C GLY A 134 3.94 3.46 20.91
N TYR A 135 2.88 4.25 21.10
CA TYR A 135 1.92 4.59 20.04
C TYR A 135 1.90 6.10 19.83
N GLY A 136 1.63 6.52 18.60
CA GLY A 136 1.25 7.89 18.29
C GLY A 136 -0.23 8.16 18.55
N ALA A 137 -0.77 9.22 17.97
CA ALA A 137 -2.20 9.54 18.09
C ALA A 137 -3.05 8.40 17.45
N ASP A 138 -4.20 8.13 18.07
CA ASP A 138 -5.16 7.11 17.59
C ASP A 138 -4.51 5.75 17.26
N TYR A 139 -3.57 5.31 18.09
CA TYR A 139 -2.82 4.06 17.91
C TYR A 139 -2.00 3.97 16.62
N HIS A 140 -1.76 5.08 15.95
CA HIS A 140 -0.83 5.11 14.82
C HIS A 140 0.61 4.84 15.30
N PRO A 141 1.53 4.46 14.40
CA PRO A 141 2.92 4.26 14.77
C PRO A 141 3.51 5.50 15.45
N SER A 142 4.24 5.29 16.55
CA SER A 142 5.07 6.34 17.14
C SER A 142 6.24 6.67 16.21
N GLU A 143 6.96 7.78 16.48
CA GLU A 143 8.18 8.13 15.76
C GLU A 143 9.19 6.98 15.78
N ARG A 144 9.42 6.35 16.93
CA ARG A 144 10.33 5.20 17.07
C ARG A 144 9.86 3.97 16.27
N GLN A 145 8.55 3.73 16.19
CA GLN A 145 8.00 2.67 15.35
C GLN A 145 8.18 3.01 13.86
N ALA A 146 8.01 4.27 13.48
CA ALA A 146 8.23 4.73 12.12
C ALA A 146 9.71 4.62 11.70
N GLU A 147 10.64 4.94 12.59
CA GLU A 147 12.08 4.73 12.38
C GLU A 147 12.40 3.25 12.12
N LYS A 148 11.88 2.34 12.96
CA LYS A 148 12.04 0.90 12.77
C LYS A 148 11.50 0.43 11.41
N MET A 149 10.29 0.87 11.04
CA MET A 149 9.69 0.55 9.74
C MET A 149 10.55 1.05 8.58
N ALA A 150 11.11 2.26 8.70
CA ALA A 150 12.00 2.84 7.70
C ALA A 150 13.30 2.06 7.55
N GLU A 151 13.91 1.63 8.66
CA GLU A 151 15.12 0.79 8.66
C GLU A 151 14.86 -0.57 7.98
N GLU A 152 13.77 -1.25 8.37
CA GLU A 152 13.37 -2.55 7.79
C GLU A 152 13.15 -2.43 6.27
N LEU A 153 12.36 -1.45 5.84
CA LEU A 153 12.06 -1.24 4.42
C LEU A 153 13.30 -0.82 3.64
N THR A 154 14.16 0.04 4.19
CA THR A 154 15.41 0.48 3.55
C THR A 154 16.35 -0.70 3.32
N ALA A 155 16.49 -1.58 4.30
CA ALA A 155 17.31 -2.79 4.17
C ALA A 155 16.79 -3.70 3.04
N TYR A 156 15.48 -3.91 2.99
CA TYR A 156 14.83 -4.70 1.95
C TYR A 156 15.00 -4.09 0.55
N LEU A 157 14.69 -2.81 0.38
CA LEU A 157 14.81 -2.12 -0.92
C LEU A 157 16.26 -2.08 -1.40
N SER A 158 17.22 -1.87 -0.49
CA SER A 158 18.64 -1.87 -0.82
C SER A 158 19.12 -3.23 -1.36
N ALA A 159 18.56 -4.33 -0.85
CA ALA A 159 18.85 -5.66 -1.37
C ALA A 159 18.20 -5.88 -2.75
N LEU A 160 16.99 -5.35 -2.96
CA LEU A 160 16.23 -5.46 -4.21
C LEU A 160 16.87 -4.69 -5.38
N ILE A 161 17.60 -3.60 -5.09
CA ILE A 161 18.22 -2.74 -6.11
C ILE A 161 19.63 -3.23 -6.49
N LYS A 162 20.30 -4.01 -5.62
CA LYS A 162 21.64 -4.51 -5.94
C LYS A 162 21.61 -5.31 -7.24
N PRO A 163 22.50 -5.00 -8.22
CA PRO A 163 22.62 -5.84 -9.38
C PRO A 163 23.03 -7.25 -8.93
N GLU A 164 22.43 -8.26 -9.54
CA GLU A 164 22.90 -9.64 -9.36
C GLU A 164 24.37 -9.69 -9.76
N SER A 165 25.23 -10.01 -8.81
CA SER A 165 26.65 -10.24 -9.07
C SER A 165 26.76 -11.53 -9.91
N HIS A 166 26.99 -11.36 -11.19
CA HIS A 166 27.30 -12.45 -12.13
C HIS A 166 28.69 -13.02 -11.85
#